data_53f772a45e1f04de8005cd3efc05f2a6
#
_entry.id   53f772a45e1f04de8005cd3efc05f2a6
#
_cell.length_a   1.000
_cell.length_b   1.000
_cell.length_c   1.000
_cell.angle_alpha   90.00
_cell.angle_beta   90.00
_cell.angle_gamma   90.00
#
_symmetry.space_group_name_H-M   'P 1'
#
loop_
_entity.id
_entity.type
_entity.pdbx_description
1 polymer ?
#
loop_
_entity_poly.entity_id
_entity_poly.type
_entity_poly.pdbx_seq_one_letter_code
_entity_poly.pdbx_strand_id
1 'polypeptide(L)'
;MSRYTSTTPEDLKAMLAEIGVGSLEELFDRQVPAGVRLGRALDLPAGLPEQEVYAHLRELAARNTSAEDEITFLGAGMYDHYVPAVVDMLMERSEFLTPYTPYQPEISQGGLQVMFEYQTAISELTGLPVANASVYEGPSAVAAAAYLAKLANGKPRVVISRGVHPHAREAVRTLSAGYGHEVVEVGLRDGVTDPDAWAEAIDQETGAVIFQQPNFLGAVEDAETLSGAAKEESLGGPASAGQVAGSGTRSAVVVGSYDPIPLGILKPPGEVGVDVAVGEGQSLGNRLDFGGPSFGFFAATEAYLRRMPGRIAGETRDVDGRRGFVLTLQTREQHIRREKATSNICTAQALNALAGVVYLSWVGRRGLVELGELLLQRTHYARERLTALDGVQALHDQPVVREFALRLDADVDRVIARCQDRGVNPGYALGRDYEEHPDGLLVALTEQRSRADVDRLADVLGEAVAAQRTSRPAGVGA
;
A
#
# COMPACT_ATOMS: atom_id res chain seq x y z
N MET A 1 -22.17 -9.77 -38.07
CA MET A 1 -22.03 -8.56 -37.22
C MET A 1 -22.33 -8.93 -35.77
N SER A 2 -21.69 -8.27 -34.85
CA SER A 2 -21.90 -8.46 -33.40
C SER A 2 -23.33 -8.04 -33.01
N ARG A 3 -24.01 -8.83 -32.14
CA ARG A 3 -25.31 -8.45 -31.58
C ARG A 3 -25.28 -7.20 -30.68
N TYR A 4 -24.06 -6.70 -30.38
CA TYR A 4 -23.82 -5.54 -29.53
C TYR A 4 -23.74 -4.21 -30.29
N THR A 5 -23.82 -4.24 -31.62
CA THR A 5 -23.83 -3.03 -32.44
C THR A 5 -25.26 -2.78 -32.98
N SER A 6 -25.70 -1.52 -32.93
CA SER A 6 -27.00 -1.11 -33.48
C SER A 6 -27.00 -1.00 -35.01
N THR A 7 -25.82 -1.14 -35.65
CA THR A 7 -25.68 -1.02 -37.10
C THR A 7 -26.28 -2.24 -37.81
N THR A 8 -27.25 -2.02 -38.67
CA THR A 8 -27.87 -3.05 -39.51
C THR A 8 -27.02 -3.30 -40.77
N PRO A 9 -27.24 -4.42 -41.52
CA PRO A 9 -26.60 -4.63 -42.81
C PRO A 9 -26.91 -3.50 -43.83
N GLU A 10 -28.09 -2.95 -43.80
CA GLU A 10 -28.54 -1.84 -44.61
C GLU A 10 -27.78 -0.57 -44.30
N ASP A 11 -27.61 -0.26 -43.02
CA ASP A 11 -26.82 0.88 -42.54
C ASP A 11 -25.37 0.74 -42.98
N LEU A 12 -24.79 -0.43 -42.80
CA LEU A 12 -23.41 -0.71 -43.26
C LEU A 12 -23.25 -0.48 -44.75
N LYS A 13 -24.20 -0.97 -45.55
CA LYS A 13 -24.19 -0.77 -47.00
C LYS A 13 -24.28 0.71 -47.38
N ALA A 14 -25.14 1.46 -46.70
CA ALA A 14 -25.29 2.90 -46.91
C ALA A 14 -24.00 3.66 -46.55
N MET A 15 -23.38 3.33 -45.41
CA MET A 15 -22.11 3.94 -44.99
C MET A 15 -20.96 3.64 -45.94
N LEU A 16 -20.83 2.39 -46.42
CA LEU A 16 -19.82 2.02 -47.40
C LEU A 16 -20.00 2.73 -48.74
N ALA A 17 -21.24 2.89 -49.18
CA ALA A 17 -21.56 3.62 -50.41
C ALA A 17 -21.23 5.13 -50.25
N GLU A 18 -21.49 5.74 -49.12
CA GLU A 18 -21.13 7.15 -48.84
C GLU A 18 -19.62 7.34 -48.83
N ILE A 19 -18.88 6.39 -48.26
CA ILE A 19 -17.39 6.40 -48.25
C ILE A 19 -16.82 6.11 -49.66
N GLY A 20 -17.59 5.51 -50.55
CA GLY A 20 -17.15 5.13 -51.90
C GLY A 20 -16.31 3.86 -51.93
N VAL A 21 -16.64 2.87 -51.07
CA VAL A 21 -16.03 1.53 -51.06
C VAL A 21 -17.10 0.45 -51.10
N GLY A 22 -16.73 -0.74 -51.65
CA GLY A 22 -17.65 -1.87 -51.81
C GLY A 22 -17.71 -2.78 -50.56
N SER A 23 -16.68 -2.76 -49.73
CA SER A 23 -16.60 -3.64 -48.55
C SER A 23 -15.72 -3.03 -47.44
N LEU A 24 -15.81 -3.62 -46.23
CA LEU A 24 -14.92 -3.27 -45.13
C LEU A 24 -13.46 -3.67 -45.47
N GLU A 25 -13.27 -4.77 -46.17
CA GLU A 25 -11.92 -5.23 -46.63
C GLU A 25 -11.28 -4.17 -47.50
N GLU A 26 -12.01 -3.63 -48.49
CA GLU A 26 -11.53 -2.54 -49.33
C GLU A 26 -11.16 -1.29 -48.50
N LEU A 27 -11.94 -0.98 -47.49
CA LEU A 27 -11.64 0.12 -46.62
C LEU A 27 -10.34 -0.13 -45.81
N PHE A 28 -10.16 -1.35 -45.29
CA PHE A 28 -8.91 -1.75 -44.63
C PHE A 28 -7.71 -1.72 -45.60
N ASP A 29 -7.88 -2.17 -46.84
CA ASP A 29 -6.80 -2.15 -47.84
C ASP A 29 -6.35 -0.72 -48.17
N ARG A 30 -7.26 0.25 -48.11
CA ARG A 30 -6.93 1.68 -48.30
C ARG A 30 -6.27 2.33 -47.08
N GLN A 31 -6.57 1.86 -45.86
CA GLN A 31 -6.17 2.51 -44.60
C GLN A 31 -4.95 1.83 -43.95
N VAL A 32 -4.80 0.53 -44.08
CA VAL A 32 -3.78 -0.27 -43.39
C VAL A 32 -2.75 -0.78 -44.37
N PRO A 33 -1.46 -0.43 -44.23
CA PRO A 33 -0.40 -0.96 -45.08
C PRO A 33 -0.37 -2.50 -45.06
N ALA A 34 -0.22 -3.13 -46.21
CA ALA A 34 -0.26 -4.59 -46.34
C ALA A 34 0.76 -5.31 -45.42
N GLY A 35 1.92 -4.71 -45.19
CA GLY A 35 2.99 -5.29 -44.36
C GLY A 35 2.67 -5.35 -42.86
N VAL A 36 1.63 -4.64 -42.38
CA VAL A 36 1.22 -4.65 -40.97
C VAL A 36 -0.13 -5.32 -40.75
N ARG A 37 -0.78 -5.74 -41.83
CA ARG A 37 -2.09 -6.42 -41.77
C ARG A 37 -1.91 -7.90 -41.43
N LEU A 38 -2.64 -8.39 -40.43
CA LEU A 38 -2.50 -9.77 -39.95
C LEU A 38 -2.82 -10.83 -41.01
N GLY A 39 -3.64 -10.60 -42.01
CA GLY A 39 -3.92 -11.50 -43.17
C GLY A 39 -4.50 -12.89 -42.81
N ARG A 40 -4.77 -13.20 -41.56
CA ARG A 40 -5.35 -14.46 -41.08
C ARG A 40 -6.28 -14.20 -39.88
N ALA A 41 -7.17 -15.14 -39.63
CA ALA A 41 -7.92 -15.13 -38.38
C ALA A 41 -6.99 -15.37 -37.17
N LEU A 42 -7.37 -14.88 -36.00
CA LEU A 42 -6.70 -15.23 -34.76
C LEU A 42 -6.93 -16.72 -34.46
N ASP A 43 -5.89 -17.39 -34.00
CA ASP A 43 -5.97 -18.80 -33.57
C ASP A 43 -6.53 -18.83 -32.13
N LEU A 44 -7.83 -18.69 -32.05
CA LEU A 44 -8.57 -18.70 -30.78
C LEU A 44 -9.49 -19.92 -30.75
N PRO A 45 -9.67 -20.56 -29.60
CA PRO A 45 -10.66 -21.62 -29.44
C PRO A 45 -12.08 -21.09 -29.71
N ALA A 46 -12.95 -21.99 -30.09
CA ALA A 46 -14.37 -21.64 -30.25
C ALA A 46 -14.96 -21.14 -28.94
N GLY A 47 -15.90 -20.18 -29.02
CA GLY A 47 -16.61 -19.69 -27.83
C GLY A 47 -17.41 -20.82 -27.18
N LEU A 48 -17.40 -20.84 -25.87
CA LEU A 48 -18.17 -21.79 -25.04
C LEU A 48 -19.51 -21.18 -24.62
N PRO A 49 -20.54 -22.01 -24.36
CA PRO A 49 -21.75 -21.56 -23.68
C PRO A 49 -21.47 -21.02 -22.29
N GLU A 50 -22.31 -20.11 -21.79
CA GLU A 50 -22.13 -19.43 -20.51
C GLU A 50 -21.91 -20.40 -19.33
N GLN A 51 -22.74 -21.46 -19.24
CA GLN A 51 -22.63 -22.45 -18.18
C GLN A 51 -21.28 -23.20 -18.20
N GLU A 52 -20.71 -23.44 -19.37
CA GLU A 52 -19.40 -24.12 -19.50
C GLU A 52 -18.28 -23.18 -19.08
N VAL A 53 -18.34 -21.90 -19.49
CA VAL A 53 -17.38 -20.86 -19.05
C VAL A 53 -17.43 -20.70 -17.54
N TYR A 54 -18.65 -20.64 -16.96
CA TYR A 54 -18.81 -20.50 -15.53
C TYR A 54 -18.25 -21.71 -14.76
N ALA A 55 -18.53 -22.94 -15.26
CA ALA A 55 -17.99 -24.16 -14.66
C ALA A 55 -16.46 -24.17 -14.68
N HIS A 56 -15.87 -23.82 -15.84
CA HIS A 56 -14.42 -23.74 -16.00
C HIS A 56 -13.76 -22.70 -15.06
N LEU A 57 -14.35 -21.51 -14.98
CA LEU A 57 -13.84 -20.45 -14.08
C LEU A 57 -13.95 -20.86 -12.60
N ARG A 58 -15.05 -21.54 -12.21
CA ARG A 58 -15.17 -22.10 -10.85
C ARG A 58 -14.10 -23.14 -10.54
N GLU A 59 -13.80 -24.03 -11.50
CA GLU A 59 -12.73 -25.01 -11.34
C GLU A 59 -11.37 -24.33 -11.14
N LEU A 60 -11.07 -23.27 -11.91
CA LEU A 60 -9.85 -22.49 -11.74
C LEU A 60 -9.82 -21.77 -10.38
N ALA A 61 -10.94 -21.14 -9.97
CA ALA A 61 -11.05 -20.47 -8.69
C ALA A 61 -10.84 -21.42 -7.51
N ALA A 62 -11.34 -22.65 -7.61
CA ALA A 62 -11.19 -23.68 -6.56
C ALA A 62 -9.74 -24.16 -6.36
N ARG A 63 -8.79 -23.76 -7.20
CA ARG A 63 -7.35 -24.03 -7.01
C ARG A 63 -6.68 -23.05 -6.06
N ASN A 64 -7.33 -21.92 -5.75
CA ASN A 64 -6.85 -20.98 -4.78
C ASN A 64 -7.27 -21.39 -3.38
N THR A 65 -6.42 -21.09 -2.40
CA THR A 65 -6.77 -21.21 -0.98
C THR A 65 -7.05 -19.80 -0.46
N SER A 66 -8.23 -19.57 0.09
CA SER A 66 -8.62 -18.28 0.65
C SER A 66 -8.31 -18.21 2.16
N ALA A 67 -8.32 -17.00 2.71
CA ALA A 67 -8.21 -16.80 4.16
C ALA A 67 -9.44 -17.33 4.94
N GLU A 68 -10.51 -17.72 4.25
CA GLU A 68 -11.66 -18.42 4.83
C GLU A 68 -11.45 -19.95 4.87
N ASP A 69 -10.59 -20.50 3.99
CA ASP A 69 -10.33 -21.94 3.87
C ASP A 69 -9.17 -22.40 4.78
N GLU A 70 -8.29 -21.50 5.21
CA GLU A 70 -7.18 -21.80 6.10
C GLU A 70 -7.08 -20.80 7.27
N ILE A 71 -6.44 -21.23 8.36
CA ILE A 71 -6.06 -20.32 9.45
C ILE A 71 -4.79 -19.59 9.01
N THR A 72 -4.90 -18.31 8.64
CA THR A 72 -3.75 -17.57 8.14
C THR A 72 -3.17 -16.57 9.16
N PHE A 73 -1.84 -16.57 9.25
CA PHE A 73 -1.02 -15.59 9.97
C PHE A 73 -0.11 -14.84 8.98
N LEU A 74 -0.45 -14.88 7.70
CA LEU A 74 0.24 -14.12 6.67
C LEU A 74 -0.12 -12.64 6.80
N GLY A 75 0.90 -11.78 6.68
CA GLY A 75 0.80 -10.33 6.72
C GLY A 75 1.65 -9.71 5.65
N ALA A 76 2.81 -9.15 6.03
CA ALA A 76 3.77 -8.53 5.12
C ALA A 76 3.16 -7.40 4.29
N GLY A 77 2.34 -6.55 4.93
CA GLY A 77 1.74 -5.35 4.33
C GLY A 77 0.26 -5.48 3.92
N MET A 78 -0.27 -6.71 3.81
CA MET A 78 -1.70 -6.98 3.56
C MET A 78 -2.22 -7.91 4.65
N TYR A 79 -3.40 -7.60 5.22
CA TYR A 79 -3.83 -8.27 6.45
C TYR A 79 -5.30 -8.66 6.38
N ASP A 80 -5.61 -9.86 6.89
CA ASP A 80 -6.96 -10.42 6.95
C ASP A 80 -7.77 -9.81 8.10
N HIS A 81 -8.11 -8.51 8.01
CA HIS A 81 -9.01 -7.84 8.92
C HIS A 81 -10.48 -8.15 8.61
N TYR A 82 -11.32 -8.13 9.64
CA TYR A 82 -12.76 -8.22 9.44
C TYR A 82 -13.30 -6.99 8.72
N VAL A 83 -14.01 -7.21 7.62
CA VAL A 83 -14.70 -6.16 6.86
C VAL A 83 -16.19 -6.16 7.26
N PRO A 84 -16.67 -5.10 7.92
CA PRO A 84 -18.08 -5.01 8.31
C PRO A 84 -19.02 -5.00 7.10
N ALA A 85 -20.15 -5.71 7.20
CA ALA A 85 -21.12 -5.82 6.09
C ALA A 85 -21.66 -4.46 5.58
N VAL A 86 -21.63 -3.42 6.42
CA VAL A 86 -21.99 -2.06 6.00
C VAL A 86 -21.03 -1.48 4.96
N VAL A 87 -19.78 -1.90 4.97
CA VAL A 87 -18.78 -1.47 3.98
C VAL A 87 -19.19 -2.00 2.60
N ASP A 88 -19.42 -3.31 2.48
CA ASP A 88 -19.87 -3.93 1.22
C ASP A 88 -21.18 -3.29 0.74
N MET A 89 -22.17 -3.16 1.63
CA MET A 89 -23.47 -2.57 1.30
C MET A 89 -23.36 -1.16 0.71
N LEU A 90 -22.42 -0.34 1.21
CA LEU A 90 -22.23 1.01 0.70
C LEU A 90 -21.40 1.04 -0.57
N MET A 91 -20.37 0.20 -0.68
CA MET A 91 -19.53 0.12 -1.89
C MET A 91 -20.31 -0.39 -3.10
N GLU A 92 -21.29 -1.28 -2.92
CA GLU A 92 -22.13 -1.83 -4.00
C GLU A 92 -23.21 -0.88 -4.50
N ARG A 93 -23.41 0.26 -3.84
CA ARG A 93 -24.40 1.24 -4.33
C ARG A 93 -23.95 1.83 -5.66
N SER A 94 -24.86 1.86 -6.63
CA SER A 94 -24.58 2.34 -7.99
C SER A 94 -24.06 3.78 -8.01
N GLU A 95 -24.48 4.61 -7.05
CA GLU A 95 -24.06 6.00 -6.90
C GLU A 95 -22.53 6.13 -6.62
N PHE A 96 -21.92 5.11 -6.05
CA PHE A 96 -20.48 5.06 -5.77
C PHE A 96 -19.72 4.13 -6.71
N LEU A 97 -20.38 3.07 -7.22
CA LEU A 97 -19.75 2.07 -8.06
C LEU A 97 -19.52 2.53 -9.50
N THR A 98 -20.47 3.31 -10.06
CA THR A 98 -20.45 3.68 -11.48
C THR A 98 -19.73 5.00 -11.82
N PRO A 99 -19.53 5.98 -10.90
CA PRO A 99 -18.87 7.23 -11.24
C PRO A 99 -17.41 7.00 -11.67
N TYR A 100 -16.98 7.84 -12.61
CA TYR A 100 -15.57 7.96 -12.96
C TYR A 100 -14.95 9.19 -12.25
N THR A 101 -14.12 9.96 -12.92
CA THR A 101 -13.53 11.15 -12.33
C THR A 101 -14.58 12.26 -12.18
N PRO A 102 -14.76 12.85 -10.99
CA PRO A 102 -15.80 13.85 -10.72
C PRO A 102 -15.39 15.26 -11.20
N TYR A 103 -15.11 15.43 -12.48
CA TYR A 103 -14.72 16.74 -13.05
C TYR A 103 -15.88 17.74 -13.07
N GLN A 104 -17.11 17.27 -13.17
CA GLN A 104 -18.30 18.10 -13.15
C GLN A 104 -18.89 18.11 -11.73
N PRO A 105 -18.61 19.15 -10.91
CA PRO A 105 -19.08 19.18 -9.53
C PRO A 105 -20.61 19.21 -9.43
N GLU A 106 -21.31 19.75 -10.45
CA GLU A 106 -22.76 19.89 -10.49
C GLU A 106 -23.50 18.54 -10.36
N ILE A 107 -22.90 17.46 -10.85
CA ILE A 107 -23.50 16.11 -10.85
C ILE A 107 -22.75 15.13 -9.94
N SER A 108 -21.68 15.57 -9.27
CA SER A 108 -20.76 14.70 -8.55
C SER A 108 -20.62 15.06 -7.06
N GLN A 109 -21.57 15.81 -6.49
CA GLN A 109 -21.46 16.34 -5.13
C GLN A 109 -21.26 15.24 -4.07
N GLY A 110 -22.00 14.12 -4.18
CA GLY A 110 -21.87 13.01 -3.24
C GLY A 110 -20.48 12.35 -3.27
N GLY A 111 -19.94 12.09 -4.46
CA GLY A 111 -18.58 11.53 -4.62
C GLY A 111 -17.49 12.49 -4.14
N LEU A 112 -17.63 13.79 -4.43
CA LEU A 112 -16.70 14.82 -3.96
C LEU A 112 -16.76 14.98 -2.43
N GLN A 113 -17.94 14.89 -1.84
CA GLN A 113 -18.10 14.90 -0.38
C GLN A 113 -17.40 13.70 0.25
N VAL A 114 -17.57 12.49 -0.30
CA VAL A 114 -16.86 11.29 0.18
C VAL A 114 -15.34 11.48 0.14
N MET A 115 -14.81 12.02 -0.96
CA MET A 115 -13.38 12.34 -1.06
C MET A 115 -12.94 13.32 0.03
N PHE A 116 -13.74 14.35 0.30
CA PHE A 116 -13.45 15.33 1.34
C PHE A 116 -13.49 14.72 2.75
N GLU A 117 -14.47 13.88 3.04
CA GLU A 117 -14.59 13.16 4.31
C GLU A 117 -13.45 12.16 4.51
N TYR A 118 -13.04 11.45 3.44
CA TYR A 118 -11.85 10.60 3.46
C TYR A 118 -10.58 11.40 3.80
N GLN A 119 -10.36 12.54 3.13
CA GLN A 119 -9.23 13.41 3.42
C GLN A 119 -9.23 13.86 4.88
N THR A 120 -10.39 14.20 5.42
CA THR A 120 -10.56 14.57 6.82
C THR A 120 -10.19 13.41 7.74
N ALA A 121 -10.68 12.19 7.47
CA ALA A 121 -10.38 11.01 8.27
C ALA A 121 -8.88 10.69 8.29
N ILE A 122 -8.20 10.78 7.15
CA ILE A 122 -6.75 10.56 7.07
C ILE A 122 -5.97 11.68 7.78
N SER A 123 -6.42 12.93 7.68
CA SER A 123 -5.82 14.05 8.42
C SER A 123 -5.94 13.87 9.93
N GLU A 124 -7.11 13.49 10.42
CA GLU A 124 -7.35 13.20 11.84
C GLU A 124 -6.48 12.01 12.33
N LEU A 125 -6.42 10.93 11.55
CA LEU A 125 -5.65 9.74 11.89
C LEU A 125 -4.15 10.01 11.96
N THR A 126 -3.63 10.83 11.05
CA THR A 126 -2.19 11.12 10.93
C THR A 126 -1.73 12.33 11.75
N GLY A 127 -2.65 13.16 12.23
CA GLY A 127 -2.32 14.44 12.88
C GLY A 127 -1.70 15.46 11.92
N LEU A 128 -1.83 15.25 10.60
CA LEU A 128 -1.34 16.17 9.55
C LEU A 128 -2.50 16.92 8.91
N PRO A 129 -2.36 18.24 8.66
CA PRO A 129 -3.50 19.09 8.31
C PRO A 129 -4.07 18.87 6.91
N VAL A 130 -3.35 18.19 6.02
CA VAL A 130 -3.75 18.04 4.61
C VAL A 130 -3.61 16.60 4.17
N ALA A 131 -4.65 16.06 3.54
CA ALA A 131 -4.60 14.76 2.85
C ALA A 131 -5.16 14.91 1.42
N ASN A 132 -4.76 14.00 0.52
CA ASN A 132 -5.33 13.89 -0.82
C ASN A 132 -6.47 12.87 -0.87
N ALA A 133 -7.11 12.74 -2.04
CA ALA A 133 -8.23 11.81 -2.26
C ALA A 133 -7.77 10.35 -2.52
N SER A 134 -6.66 9.90 -1.98
CA SER A 134 -5.94 8.63 -2.17
C SER A 134 -4.93 8.61 -3.31
N VAL A 135 -4.07 7.62 -3.27
CA VAL A 135 -3.14 7.19 -4.33
C VAL A 135 -3.36 5.70 -4.62
N TYR A 136 -2.56 5.08 -5.50
CA TYR A 136 -2.81 3.72 -5.97
C TYR A 136 -2.67 2.68 -4.84
N GLU A 137 -1.52 2.62 -4.17
CA GLU A 137 -1.22 1.74 -3.04
C GLU A 137 -0.04 2.30 -2.22
N GLY A 138 0.31 1.64 -1.10
CA GLY A 138 1.38 2.07 -0.20
C GLY A 138 2.73 2.30 -0.87
N PRO A 139 3.27 1.34 -1.64
CA PRO A 139 4.55 1.51 -2.37
C PRO A 139 4.59 2.72 -3.29
N SER A 140 3.55 2.98 -4.07
CA SER A 140 3.45 4.20 -4.90
C SER A 140 3.39 5.46 -4.05
N ALA A 141 2.71 5.41 -2.89
CA ALA A 141 2.63 6.56 -1.98
C ALA A 141 4.02 6.95 -1.45
N VAL A 142 4.82 5.96 -1.03
CA VAL A 142 6.21 6.18 -0.57
C VAL A 142 7.07 6.79 -1.68
N ALA A 143 7.01 6.22 -2.88
CA ALA A 143 7.79 6.73 -4.02
C ALA A 143 7.35 8.14 -4.45
N ALA A 144 6.05 8.45 -4.41
CA ALA A 144 5.52 9.78 -4.68
C ALA A 144 5.96 10.80 -3.63
N ALA A 145 6.10 10.39 -2.34
CA ALA A 145 6.62 11.25 -1.28
C ALA A 145 8.10 11.59 -1.49
N ALA A 146 8.92 10.63 -1.92
CA ALA A 146 10.31 10.89 -2.30
C ALA A 146 10.42 11.92 -3.43
N TYR A 147 9.58 11.81 -4.46
CA TYR A 147 9.55 12.78 -5.55
C TYR A 147 9.04 14.16 -5.11
N LEU A 148 8.01 14.20 -4.25
CA LEU A 148 7.54 15.47 -3.65
C LEU A 148 8.69 16.22 -2.95
N ALA A 149 9.55 15.51 -2.21
CA ALA A 149 10.68 16.10 -1.52
C ALA A 149 11.64 16.79 -2.51
N LYS A 150 11.97 16.15 -3.62
CA LYS A 150 12.78 16.75 -4.68
C LYS A 150 12.15 18.03 -5.25
N LEU A 151 10.84 17.99 -5.51
CA LEU A 151 10.11 19.19 -5.97
C LEU A 151 10.09 20.30 -4.90
N ALA A 152 10.21 19.94 -3.62
CA ALA A 152 10.19 20.89 -2.52
C ALA A 152 11.53 21.57 -2.26
N ASN A 153 12.64 20.82 -2.28
CA ASN A 153 13.96 21.32 -1.88
C ASN A 153 15.05 21.20 -2.96
N GLY A 154 14.80 20.45 -4.05
CA GLY A 154 15.73 20.29 -5.18
C GLY A 154 16.90 19.33 -4.92
N LYS A 155 16.99 18.76 -3.71
CA LYS A 155 18.11 17.90 -3.31
C LYS A 155 17.95 16.48 -3.88
N PRO A 156 19.05 15.83 -4.32
CA PRO A 156 18.95 14.57 -5.07
C PRO A 156 18.93 13.31 -4.20
N ARG A 157 19.37 13.38 -2.92
CA ARG A 157 19.55 12.20 -2.10
C ARG A 157 18.29 11.81 -1.34
N VAL A 158 17.94 10.52 -1.36
CA VAL A 158 16.89 9.91 -0.54
C VAL A 158 17.56 8.88 0.36
N VAL A 159 17.46 9.05 1.68
CA VAL A 159 17.90 8.08 2.67
C VAL A 159 16.68 7.25 3.09
N ILE A 160 16.75 5.94 2.96
CA ILE A 160 15.64 5.03 3.27
C ILE A 160 16.07 3.92 4.22
N SER A 161 15.29 3.68 5.26
CA SER A 161 15.51 2.56 6.16
C SER A 161 15.25 1.21 5.47
N ARG A 162 16.09 0.22 5.76
CA ARG A 162 15.85 -1.16 5.36
C ARG A 162 14.59 -1.76 6.03
N GLY A 163 14.11 -1.16 7.11
CA GLY A 163 12.83 -1.49 7.76
C GLY A 163 11.59 -1.06 6.99
N VAL A 164 11.72 -0.29 5.91
CA VAL A 164 10.61 0.02 5.00
C VAL A 164 10.26 -1.22 4.17
N HIS A 165 8.98 -1.41 3.91
CA HIS A 165 8.46 -2.52 3.10
C HIS A 165 9.28 -2.74 1.82
N PRO A 166 9.70 -3.98 1.49
CA PRO A 166 10.56 -4.28 0.33
C PRO A 166 10.04 -3.69 -0.99
N HIS A 167 8.75 -3.89 -1.30
CA HIS A 167 8.15 -3.35 -2.52
C HIS A 167 8.18 -1.81 -2.55
N ALA A 168 8.05 -1.14 -1.40
CA ALA A 168 8.16 0.32 -1.34
C ALA A 168 9.60 0.79 -1.59
N ARG A 169 10.61 0.09 -1.05
CA ARG A 169 12.03 0.35 -1.34
C ARG A 169 12.33 0.19 -2.83
N GLU A 170 11.80 -0.87 -3.46
CA GLU A 170 11.95 -1.11 -4.90
C GLU A 170 11.23 -0.07 -5.76
N ALA A 171 10.02 0.33 -5.38
CA ALA A 171 9.28 1.39 -6.06
C ALA A 171 10.04 2.72 -6.00
N VAL A 172 10.62 3.07 -4.84
CA VAL A 172 11.49 4.24 -4.69
C VAL A 172 12.71 4.14 -5.60
N ARG A 173 13.43 3.01 -5.63
CA ARG A 173 14.60 2.83 -6.51
C ARG A 173 14.23 2.95 -7.99
N THR A 174 13.15 2.29 -8.40
CA THR A 174 12.69 2.27 -9.79
C THR A 174 12.34 3.68 -10.28
N LEU A 175 11.53 4.42 -9.52
CA LEU A 175 11.15 5.79 -9.92
C LEU A 175 12.30 6.78 -9.76
N SER A 176 13.17 6.57 -8.79
CA SER A 176 14.37 7.40 -8.56
C SER A 176 15.31 7.42 -9.75
N ALA A 177 15.43 6.29 -10.48
CA ALA A 177 16.23 6.22 -11.71
C ALA A 177 15.76 7.24 -12.77
N GLY A 178 14.42 7.42 -12.92
CA GLY A 178 13.82 8.40 -13.81
C GLY A 178 13.90 9.83 -13.31
N TYR A 179 13.86 10.03 -11.99
CA TYR A 179 13.88 11.35 -11.36
C TYR A 179 15.29 11.84 -11.04
N GLY A 180 16.32 11.00 -11.20
CA GLY A 180 17.71 11.33 -10.86
C GLY A 180 17.91 11.51 -9.35
N HIS A 181 17.35 10.61 -8.53
CA HIS A 181 17.67 10.48 -7.13
C HIS A 181 18.82 9.49 -6.90
N GLU A 182 19.68 9.80 -5.93
CA GLU A 182 20.54 8.85 -5.26
C GLU A 182 19.78 8.24 -4.08
N VAL A 183 19.64 6.93 -4.05
CA VAL A 183 18.96 6.22 -2.95
C VAL A 183 20.00 5.54 -2.07
N VAL A 184 20.08 5.94 -0.81
CA VAL A 184 20.96 5.38 0.21
C VAL A 184 20.10 4.58 1.18
N GLU A 185 20.35 3.27 1.28
CA GLU A 185 19.65 2.39 2.20
C GLU A 185 20.44 2.24 3.50
N VAL A 186 19.79 2.48 4.64
CA VAL A 186 20.35 2.33 5.98
C VAL A 186 19.92 1.00 6.58
N GLY A 187 20.86 0.23 7.09
CA GLY A 187 20.65 -1.07 7.72
C GLY A 187 19.88 -1.01 9.04
N LEU A 188 19.55 -2.19 9.56
CA LEU A 188 18.89 -2.35 10.86
C LEU A 188 19.90 -2.83 11.91
N ARG A 189 19.66 -2.43 13.16
CA ARG A 189 20.34 -2.92 14.35
C ARG A 189 19.28 -3.38 15.34
N ASP A 190 19.33 -4.64 15.74
CA ASP A 190 18.31 -5.25 16.62
C ASP A 190 16.87 -5.01 16.16
N GLY A 191 16.61 -5.20 14.86
CA GLY A 191 15.26 -5.11 14.26
C GLY A 191 14.74 -3.70 14.00
N VAL A 192 15.43 -2.63 14.39
CA VAL A 192 15.07 -1.22 14.14
C VAL A 192 16.14 -0.52 13.29
N THR A 193 15.78 0.58 12.68
CA THR A 193 16.70 1.43 11.93
C THR A 193 17.90 1.79 12.80
N ASP A 194 19.14 1.49 12.32
CA ASP A 194 20.35 1.84 13.05
C ASP A 194 20.48 3.36 13.19
N PRO A 195 20.34 3.93 14.40
CA PRO A 195 20.31 5.38 14.57
C PRO A 195 21.63 6.07 14.25
N ASP A 196 22.78 5.39 14.47
CA ASP A 196 24.09 5.97 14.18
C ASP A 196 24.32 6.01 12.66
N ALA A 197 24.04 4.87 11.98
CA ALA A 197 24.12 4.81 10.53
C ALA A 197 23.08 5.73 9.83
N TRP A 198 21.92 5.94 10.47
CA TRP A 198 20.91 6.89 9.99
C TRP A 198 21.43 8.32 10.00
N ALA A 199 21.97 8.76 11.13
CA ALA A 199 22.56 10.10 11.27
C ALA A 199 23.74 10.29 10.31
N GLU A 200 24.63 9.30 10.15
CA GLU A 200 25.80 9.35 9.25
C GLU A 200 25.41 9.43 7.78
N ALA A 201 24.32 8.78 7.36
CA ALA A 201 23.85 8.77 5.98
C ALA A 201 23.20 10.09 5.54
N ILE A 202 22.79 10.93 6.49
CA ILE A 202 22.07 12.19 6.24
C ILE A 202 23.05 13.35 6.19
N ASP A 203 22.94 14.18 5.15
CA ASP A 203 23.74 15.37 4.96
C ASP A 203 22.94 16.50 4.30
N GLN A 204 23.63 17.59 3.93
CA GLN A 204 23.03 18.76 3.29
C GLN A 204 22.47 18.48 1.89
N GLU A 205 22.87 17.40 1.21
CA GLU A 205 22.33 16.96 -0.08
C GLU A 205 21.11 16.05 0.07
N THR A 206 20.77 15.66 1.30
CA THR A 206 19.62 14.80 1.58
C THR A 206 18.31 15.56 1.41
N GLY A 207 17.51 15.14 0.44
CA GLY A 207 16.20 15.71 0.11
C GLY A 207 15.05 15.09 0.88
N ALA A 208 15.12 13.79 1.10
CA ALA A 208 14.13 13.04 1.88
C ALA A 208 14.78 11.98 2.75
N VAL A 209 14.15 11.70 3.88
CA VAL A 209 14.40 10.51 4.68
C VAL A 209 13.12 9.70 4.82
N ILE A 210 13.20 8.36 4.78
CA ILE A 210 12.01 7.49 4.74
C ILE A 210 12.20 6.35 5.75
N PHE A 211 11.28 6.21 6.71
CA PHE A 211 11.18 5.07 7.61
C PHE A 211 9.75 4.52 7.64
N GLN A 212 9.52 3.37 8.27
CA GLN A 212 8.19 2.76 8.39
C GLN A 212 7.86 2.48 9.86
N GLN A 213 6.58 2.65 10.22
CA GLN A 213 6.10 2.51 11.59
C GLN A 213 4.76 1.72 11.66
N PRO A 214 4.70 0.55 12.33
CA PRO A 214 5.85 -0.29 12.65
C PRO A 214 6.61 -0.69 11.39
N ASN A 215 7.88 -1.06 11.51
CA ASN A 215 8.67 -1.44 10.34
C ASN A 215 8.31 -2.84 9.81
N PHE A 216 8.91 -3.26 8.70
CA PHE A 216 8.55 -4.52 8.04
C PHE A 216 8.84 -5.76 8.88
N LEU A 217 9.76 -5.70 9.86
CA LEU A 217 10.02 -6.78 10.80
C LEU A 217 9.04 -6.77 11.99
N GLY A 218 8.07 -5.86 12.00
CA GLY A 218 7.07 -5.67 13.05
C GLY A 218 7.53 -4.76 14.20
N ALA A 219 8.80 -4.35 14.22
CA ALA A 219 9.36 -3.54 15.30
C ALA A 219 8.79 -2.10 15.29
N VAL A 220 8.49 -1.58 16.47
CA VAL A 220 8.13 -0.17 16.67
C VAL A 220 9.40 0.67 16.70
N GLU A 221 9.55 1.59 15.73
CA GLU A 221 10.68 2.51 15.60
C GLU A 221 10.59 3.68 16.58
N ASP A 222 11.71 4.26 16.97
CA ASP A 222 11.75 5.57 17.62
C ASP A 222 11.61 6.69 16.57
N ALA A 223 10.37 6.88 16.12
CA ALA A 223 10.06 7.83 15.04
C ALA A 223 10.42 9.29 15.39
N GLU A 224 10.38 9.66 16.68
CA GLU A 224 10.72 11.01 17.15
C GLU A 224 12.22 11.27 17.02
N THR A 225 13.06 10.32 17.45
CA THR A 225 14.52 10.38 17.29
C THR A 225 14.93 10.37 15.82
N LEU A 226 14.36 9.49 14.99
CA LEU A 226 14.66 9.42 13.55
C LEU A 226 14.30 10.72 12.83
N SER A 227 13.14 11.31 13.17
CA SER A 227 12.68 12.59 12.58
C SER A 227 13.55 13.77 13.04
N GLY A 228 13.94 13.80 14.32
CA GLY A 228 14.81 14.85 14.89
C GLY A 228 16.18 14.85 14.23
N ALA A 229 16.85 13.71 14.21
CA ALA A 229 18.16 13.55 13.56
C ALA A 229 18.13 13.95 12.09
N ALA A 230 17.06 13.58 11.34
CA ALA A 230 16.92 13.95 9.94
C ALA A 230 16.88 15.47 9.72
N LYS A 231 16.19 16.19 10.58
CA LYS A 231 16.10 17.65 10.50
C LYS A 231 17.43 18.33 10.88
N GLU A 232 18.10 17.87 11.93
CA GLU A 232 19.37 18.42 12.39
C GLU A 232 20.51 18.18 11.39
N GLU A 233 20.74 16.93 10.97
CA GLU A 233 21.86 16.57 10.11
C GLU A 233 21.72 17.14 8.71
N SER A 234 20.51 17.18 8.15
CA SER A 234 20.28 17.77 6.80
C SER A 234 20.49 19.28 6.75
N LEU A 235 20.62 19.94 7.91
CA LEU A 235 20.95 21.35 8.05
C LEU A 235 22.43 21.59 8.41
N GLY A 236 23.22 20.53 8.61
CA GLY A 236 24.64 20.61 8.98
C GLY A 236 24.89 20.49 10.50
N GLY A 237 23.98 19.85 11.20
CA GLY A 237 24.09 19.52 12.63
C GLY A 237 23.44 20.54 13.57
N PRO A 238 23.44 20.26 14.90
CA PRO A 238 22.71 21.03 15.91
C PRO A 238 23.01 22.54 15.97
N ALA A 239 24.24 22.92 15.66
CA ALA A 239 24.68 24.33 15.67
C ALA A 239 24.04 25.18 14.55
N SER A 240 23.58 24.54 13.48
CA SER A 240 23.01 25.20 12.30
C SER A 240 21.49 25.35 12.38
N ALA A 241 20.81 24.53 13.17
CA ALA A 241 19.35 24.52 13.29
C ALA A 241 18.78 25.86 13.81
N GLY A 242 19.51 26.57 14.66
CA GLY A 242 19.11 27.89 15.18
C GLY A 242 19.30 29.05 14.21
N GLN A 243 20.03 28.87 13.10
CA GLN A 243 20.39 29.94 12.14
C GLN A 243 19.53 29.95 10.88
N VAL A 244 18.69 28.96 10.65
CA VAL A 244 18.00 28.67 9.37
C VAL A 244 16.75 29.50 9.14
N ALA A 245 16.23 30.22 10.11
CA ALA A 245 15.06 31.10 9.99
C ALA A 245 15.20 32.28 9.00
N GLY A 246 16.06 32.17 7.99
CA GLY A 246 16.25 33.20 6.96
C GLY A 246 17.17 32.85 5.79
N SER A 247 17.80 31.66 5.79
CA SER A 247 18.89 31.36 4.83
C SER A 247 18.45 30.65 3.54
N GLY A 248 17.18 30.32 3.35
CA GLY A 248 16.71 29.57 2.16
C GLY A 248 17.08 28.07 2.12
N THR A 249 17.90 27.58 3.03
CA THR A 249 18.26 26.17 3.15
C THR A 249 17.12 25.41 3.81
N ARG A 250 16.57 24.42 3.11
CA ARG A 250 15.46 23.58 3.63
C ARG A 250 16.02 22.27 4.17
N SER A 251 15.50 21.83 5.31
CA SER A 251 15.78 20.50 5.83
C SER A 251 15.30 19.40 4.87
N ALA A 252 15.80 18.18 5.08
CA ALA A 252 15.22 17.00 4.45
C ALA A 252 13.73 16.88 4.81
N VAL A 253 12.94 16.36 3.87
CA VAL A 253 11.52 16.02 4.12
C VAL A 253 11.48 14.69 4.85
N VAL A 254 10.87 14.66 6.03
CA VAL A 254 10.68 13.44 6.81
C VAL A 254 9.42 12.74 6.34
N VAL A 255 9.59 11.56 5.74
CA VAL A 255 8.52 10.70 5.25
C VAL A 255 8.37 9.49 6.17
N GLY A 256 7.20 9.33 6.76
CA GLY A 256 6.84 8.13 7.51
C GLY A 256 5.83 7.27 6.73
N SER A 257 6.18 5.99 6.51
CA SER A 257 5.24 4.98 6.01
C SER A 257 4.58 4.32 7.21
N TYR A 258 3.26 4.41 7.31
CA TYR A 258 2.53 3.97 8.49
C TYR A 258 1.52 2.87 8.17
N ASP A 259 1.45 1.89 9.06
CA ASP A 259 0.30 1.03 9.18
C ASP A 259 -0.82 1.80 9.89
N PRO A 260 -2.03 1.94 9.30
CA PRO A 260 -3.06 2.79 9.86
C PRO A 260 -3.72 2.25 11.13
N ILE A 261 -3.76 0.93 11.35
CA ILE A 261 -4.42 0.35 12.54
C ILE A 261 -3.65 0.60 13.84
N PRO A 262 -2.32 0.39 13.91
CA PRO A 262 -1.52 0.74 15.08
C PRO A 262 -1.60 2.22 15.50
N LEU A 263 -2.02 3.14 14.62
CA LEU A 263 -2.23 4.55 15.00
C LEU A 263 -3.35 4.75 16.05
N GLY A 264 -4.17 3.74 16.31
CA GLY A 264 -5.07 3.74 17.47
C GLY A 264 -4.37 3.81 18.82
N ILE A 265 -3.09 3.35 18.91
CA ILE A 265 -2.31 3.26 20.15
C ILE A 265 -0.91 3.88 20.05
N LEU A 266 -0.44 4.20 18.85
CA LEU A 266 0.84 4.88 18.65
C LEU A 266 0.65 6.39 18.46
N LYS A 267 1.69 7.17 18.75
CA LYS A 267 1.68 8.61 18.45
C LYS A 267 1.44 8.86 16.96
N PRO A 268 0.55 9.77 16.58
CA PRO A 268 0.33 10.08 15.17
C PRO A 268 1.57 10.71 14.52
N PRO A 269 1.79 10.50 13.21
CA PRO A 269 2.94 11.04 12.48
C PRO A 269 3.21 12.52 12.71
N GLY A 270 2.17 13.36 12.74
CA GLY A 270 2.31 14.80 12.94
C GLY A 270 2.92 15.20 14.27
N GLU A 271 2.78 14.37 15.32
CA GLU A 271 3.31 14.64 16.66
C GLU A 271 4.78 14.23 16.83
N VAL A 272 5.29 13.35 15.94
CA VAL A 272 6.68 12.85 15.98
C VAL A 272 7.59 13.48 14.93
N GLY A 273 7.18 14.62 14.37
CA GLY A 273 8.01 15.41 13.47
C GLY A 273 8.01 14.97 12.00
N VAL A 274 7.12 14.07 11.59
CA VAL A 274 6.91 13.65 10.20
C VAL A 274 6.29 14.79 9.40
N ASP A 275 6.83 15.04 8.21
CA ASP A 275 6.32 16.06 7.28
C ASP A 275 5.29 15.48 6.30
N VAL A 276 5.48 14.22 5.90
CA VAL A 276 4.63 13.49 4.96
C VAL A 276 4.39 12.09 5.50
N ALA A 277 3.14 11.76 5.78
CA ALA A 277 2.70 10.42 6.18
C ALA A 277 2.03 9.72 5.02
N VAL A 278 2.47 8.51 4.73
CA VAL A 278 1.95 7.65 3.67
C VAL A 278 1.74 6.24 4.20
N GLY A 279 1.04 5.41 3.48
CA GLY A 279 0.91 3.99 3.84
C GLY A 279 -0.12 3.26 2.99
N GLU A 280 -0.21 1.96 3.25
CA GLU A 280 -1.20 1.07 2.65
C GLU A 280 -2.51 1.13 3.44
N GLY A 281 -3.60 1.40 2.73
CA GLY A 281 -4.93 1.55 3.32
C GLY A 281 -5.78 0.27 3.33
N GLN A 282 -5.27 -0.86 2.84
CA GLN A 282 -6.02 -2.11 2.74
C GLN A 282 -6.70 -2.50 4.06
N SER A 283 -6.01 -2.35 5.19
CA SER A 283 -6.53 -2.68 6.53
C SER A 283 -7.76 -1.85 6.94
N LEU A 284 -8.04 -0.75 6.25
CA LEU A 284 -9.20 0.11 6.48
C LEU A 284 -10.40 -0.37 5.65
N GLY A 285 -10.95 -1.54 5.98
CA GLY A 285 -12.19 -2.04 5.40
C GLY A 285 -12.10 -2.57 3.97
N ASN A 286 -10.91 -2.87 3.46
CA ASN A 286 -10.75 -3.53 2.17
C ASN A 286 -10.37 -5.00 2.36
N ARG A 287 -10.93 -5.88 1.51
CA ARG A 287 -10.62 -7.30 1.49
C ARG A 287 -9.25 -7.54 0.87
N LEU A 288 -8.70 -8.75 1.06
CA LEU A 288 -7.44 -9.14 0.43
C LEU A 288 -7.55 -9.26 -1.10
N ASP A 289 -8.70 -9.69 -1.62
CA ASP A 289 -9.05 -9.78 -3.04
C ASP A 289 -7.94 -10.35 -3.93
N PHE A 290 -7.23 -11.37 -3.42
CA PHE A 290 -6.10 -12.04 -4.09
C PHE A 290 -5.00 -11.09 -4.58
N GLY A 291 -4.77 -9.99 -3.86
CA GLY A 291 -3.72 -9.01 -4.16
C GLY A 291 -4.23 -7.63 -4.56
N GLY A 292 -5.48 -7.35 -4.35
CA GLY A 292 -6.07 -6.03 -4.60
C GLY A 292 -7.24 -6.02 -5.57
N PRO A 293 -7.74 -4.81 -5.90
CA PRO A 293 -7.16 -3.50 -5.60
C PRO A 293 -7.30 -3.09 -4.13
N SER A 294 -6.40 -2.18 -3.70
CA SER A 294 -6.48 -1.50 -2.41
C SER A 294 -6.32 0.02 -2.61
N PHE A 295 -5.85 0.76 -1.62
CA PHE A 295 -5.53 2.17 -1.79
C PHE A 295 -4.35 2.59 -0.91
N GLY A 296 -3.55 3.55 -1.42
CA GLY A 296 -2.56 4.25 -0.61
C GLY A 296 -3.15 5.54 -0.02
N PHE A 297 -2.79 5.87 1.21
CA PHE A 297 -3.09 7.18 1.78
C PHE A 297 -1.87 8.10 1.73
N PHE A 298 -2.12 9.41 1.71
CA PHE A 298 -1.09 10.44 1.65
C PHE A 298 -1.56 11.69 2.39
N ALA A 299 -0.88 12.00 3.48
CA ALA A 299 -1.09 13.23 4.24
C ALA A 299 0.22 14.02 4.37
N ALA A 300 0.13 15.33 4.54
CA ALA A 300 1.31 16.19 4.64
C ALA A 300 1.03 17.44 5.50
N THR A 301 2.11 18.12 5.88
CA THR A 301 2.04 19.47 6.42
C THR A 301 1.58 20.44 5.32
N GLU A 302 0.98 21.57 5.71
CA GLU A 302 0.45 22.59 4.79
C GLU A 302 1.49 23.12 3.79
N ALA A 303 2.75 23.12 4.16
CA ALA A 303 3.86 23.56 3.31
C ALA A 303 3.96 22.78 1.99
N TYR A 304 3.48 21.55 1.96
CA TYR A 304 3.54 20.65 0.79
C TYR A 304 2.24 20.56 0.00
N LEU A 305 1.14 21.20 0.43
CA LEU A 305 -0.17 21.14 -0.23
C LEU A 305 -0.10 21.33 -1.76
N ARG A 306 0.68 22.32 -2.22
CA ARG A 306 0.80 22.62 -3.67
C ARG A 306 1.70 21.65 -4.43
N ARG A 307 2.33 20.69 -3.75
CA ARG A 307 3.22 19.68 -4.32
C ARG A 307 2.71 18.25 -4.12
N MET A 308 1.65 18.09 -3.35
CA MET A 308 1.05 16.76 -3.12
C MET A 308 0.65 16.10 -4.44
N PRO A 309 0.86 14.78 -4.59
CA PRO A 309 0.33 14.02 -5.71
C PRO A 309 -1.18 13.86 -5.59
N GLY A 310 -1.83 13.42 -6.68
CA GLY A 310 -3.24 13.04 -6.69
C GLY A 310 -4.21 14.21 -6.56
N ARG A 311 -5.50 13.85 -6.49
CA ARG A 311 -6.60 14.82 -6.43
C ARG A 311 -6.82 15.32 -5.01
N ILE A 312 -7.37 16.52 -4.92
CA ILE A 312 -7.81 17.13 -3.66
C ILE A 312 -9.22 17.68 -3.86
N ALA A 313 -10.16 17.22 -3.04
CA ALA A 313 -11.48 17.81 -2.94
C ALA A 313 -11.44 18.98 -1.94
N GLY A 314 -12.13 20.06 -2.28
CA GLY A 314 -12.25 21.25 -1.43
C GLY A 314 -13.71 21.61 -1.19
N GLU A 315 -13.99 22.19 -0.02
CA GLU A 315 -15.31 22.77 0.28
C GLU A 315 -15.46 24.13 -0.41
N THR A 316 -16.64 24.41 -0.92
CA THR A 316 -17.01 25.68 -1.55
C THR A 316 -18.48 26.01 -1.27
N ARG A 317 -18.96 27.11 -1.85
CA ARG A 317 -20.37 27.48 -1.85
C ARG A 317 -20.83 27.72 -3.27
N ASP A 318 -22.09 27.35 -3.57
CA ASP A 318 -22.73 27.66 -4.82
C ASP A 318 -23.20 29.13 -4.88
N VAL A 319 -23.85 29.52 -6.01
CA VAL A 319 -24.34 30.89 -6.22
C VAL A 319 -25.43 31.29 -5.23
N ASP A 320 -26.12 30.32 -4.65
CA ASP A 320 -27.17 30.51 -3.62
C ASP A 320 -26.61 30.48 -2.19
N GLY A 321 -25.28 30.32 -2.03
CA GLY A 321 -24.60 30.23 -0.76
C GLY A 321 -24.67 28.85 -0.07
N ARG A 322 -25.17 27.81 -0.76
CA ARG A 322 -25.25 26.44 -0.23
C ARG A 322 -23.88 25.81 -0.25
N ARG A 323 -23.57 25.00 0.77
CA ARG A 323 -22.35 24.21 0.86
C ARG A 323 -22.25 23.23 -0.30
N GLY A 324 -21.08 23.17 -0.94
CA GLY A 324 -20.78 22.26 -2.03
C GLY A 324 -19.31 21.87 -2.03
N PHE A 325 -18.95 20.96 -2.94
CA PHE A 325 -17.59 20.41 -3.05
C PHE A 325 -17.11 20.49 -4.50
N VAL A 326 -15.80 20.67 -4.67
CA VAL A 326 -15.15 20.76 -5.98
C VAL A 326 -13.79 20.06 -5.94
N LEU A 327 -13.27 19.62 -7.10
CA LEU A 327 -11.86 19.34 -7.22
C LEU A 327 -11.08 20.66 -7.21
N THR A 328 -10.06 20.77 -6.36
CA THR A 328 -9.25 21.97 -6.23
C THR A 328 -7.80 21.72 -6.63
N LEU A 329 -7.05 22.80 -6.90
CA LEU A 329 -5.61 22.76 -7.26
C LEU A 329 -5.32 21.85 -8.47
N GLN A 330 -6.26 21.68 -9.40
CA GLN A 330 -6.14 20.82 -10.58
C GLN A 330 -4.97 21.20 -11.50
N THR A 331 -4.46 22.44 -11.41
CA THR A 331 -3.28 22.87 -12.17
C THR A 331 -2.00 22.09 -11.86
N ARG A 332 -1.99 21.22 -10.82
CA ARG A 332 -0.89 20.31 -10.51
C ARG A 332 -0.94 19.04 -11.37
N GLU A 333 -2.09 18.71 -11.96
CA GLU A 333 -2.34 17.44 -12.64
C GLU A 333 -1.73 17.40 -14.04
N GLN A 334 -1.38 16.19 -14.51
CA GLN A 334 -0.66 15.97 -15.77
C GLN A 334 -1.45 16.40 -17.02
N HIS A 335 -2.77 16.31 -17.02
CA HIS A 335 -3.59 16.71 -18.16
C HIS A 335 -3.60 18.24 -18.38
N ILE A 336 -3.21 19.03 -17.38
CA ILE A 336 -3.06 20.48 -17.46
C ILE A 336 -1.59 20.88 -17.62
N ARG A 337 -0.73 20.39 -16.73
CA ARG A 337 0.70 20.81 -16.66
C ARG A 337 1.63 19.97 -17.52
N ARG A 338 1.18 18.82 -18.02
CA ARG A 338 1.97 17.86 -18.83
C ARG A 338 3.28 17.49 -18.12
N GLU A 339 4.43 17.70 -18.76
CA GLU A 339 5.77 17.38 -18.21
C GLU A 339 6.13 18.18 -16.95
N LYS A 340 5.40 19.26 -16.64
CA LYS A 340 5.58 20.09 -15.44
C LYS A 340 4.64 19.72 -14.30
N ALA A 341 3.88 18.64 -14.43
CA ALA A 341 2.99 18.17 -13.38
C ALA A 341 3.78 17.72 -12.15
N THR A 342 3.19 17.90 -10.98
CA THR A 342 3.80 17.43 -9.72
C THR A 342 3.75 15.91 -9.56
N SER A 343 2.90 15.24 -10.33
CA SER A 343 2.73 13.79 -10.34
C SER A 343 2.03 13.37 -11.64
N ASN A 344 2.27 12.15 -12.08
CA ASN A 344 1.52 11.49 -13.15
C ASN A 344 0.45 10.50 -12.64
N ILE A 345 0.10 10.58 -11.36
CA ILE A 345 -1.10 9.93 -10.83
C ILE A 345 -2.32 10.55 -11.52
N CYS A 346 -3.07 9.73 -12.26
CA CYS A 346 -4.21 10.19 -13.06
C CYS A 346 -5.53 10.08 -12.29
N THR A 347 -5.74 8.97 -11.58
CA THR A 347 -6.96 8.66 -10.83
C THR A 347 -6.63 8.39 -9.37
N ALA A 348 -7.66 8.41 -8.52
CA ALA A 348 -7.59 7.94 -7.14
C ALA A 348 -8.26 6.56 -7.02
N GLN A 349 -8.03 5.86 -5.95
CA GLN A 349 -8.75 4.63 -5.57
C GLN A 349 -10.04 5.01 -4.82
N ALA A 350 -10.93 5.74 -5.48
CA ALA A 350 -12.06 6.41 -4.82
C ALA A 350 -13.02 5.43 -4.13
N LEU A 351 -13.30 4.26 -4.74
CA LEU A 351 -14.18 3.26 -4.15
C LEU A 351 -13.54 2.59 -2.92
N ASN A 352 -12.25 2.26 -3.00
CA ASN A 352 -11.52 1.68 -1.88
C ASN A 352 -11.32 2.70 -0.74
N ALA A 353 -11.13 3.97 -1.07
CA ALA A 353 -11.11 5.06 -0.09
C ALA A 353 -12.48 5.28 0.58
N LEU A 354 -13.60 5.08 -0.16
CA LEU A 354 -14.94 5.03 0.43
C LEU A 354 -15.04 3.91 1.47
N ALA A 355 -14.55 2.70 1.15
CA ALA A 355 -14.48 1.61 2.14
C ALA A 355 -13.73 2.06 3.38
N GLY A 356 -12.58 2.75 3.20
CA GLY A 356 -11.76 3.26 4.30
C GLY A 356 -12.50 4.25 5.21
N VAL A 357 -13.20 5.23 4.64
CA VAL A 357 -13.95 6.20 5.46
C VAL A 357 -15.16 5.58 6.13
N VAL A 358 -15.85 4.64 5.47
CA VAL A 358 -16.96 3.89 6.07
C VAL A 358 -16.46 3.05 7.24
N TYR A 359 -15.35 2.33 7.05
CA TYR A 359 -14.72 1.53 8.11
C TYR A 359 -14.32 2.39 9.31
N LEU A 360 -13.59 3.48 9.10
CA LEU A 360 -13.18 4.40 10.17
C LEU A 360 -14.38 5.03 10.89
N SER A 361 -15.45 5.35 10.15
CA SER A 361 -16.69 5.88 10.75
C SER A 361 -17.42 4.82 11.59
N TRP A 362 -17.40 3.55 11.14
CA TRP A 362 -18.01 2.43 11.85
C TRP A 362 -17.24 2.07 13.12
N VAL A 363 -15.92 1.96 13.02
CA VAL A 363 -15.04 1.65 14.16
C VAL A 363 -15.01 2.84 15.15
N GLY A 364 -14.91 4.06 14.64
CA GLY A 364 -14.76 5.28 15.40
C GLY A 364 -13.44 5.33 16.19
N ARG A 365 -13.19 6.47 16.83
CA ARG A 365 -11.96 6.70 17.60
C ARG A 365 -11.75 5.64 18.71
N ARG A 366 -12.81 5.35 19.45
CA ARG A 366 -12.73 4.39 20.56
C ARG A 366 -12.47 2.97 20.06
N GLY A 367 -13.19 2.54 19.04
CA GLY A 367 -13.02 1.20 18.48
C GLY A 367 -11.65 0.99 17.85
N LEU A 368 -11.03 2.03 17.25
CA LEU A 368 -9.68 1.94 16.73
C LEU A 368 -8.65 1.71 17.85
N VAL A 369 -8.81 2.39 18.99
CA VAL A 369 -7.99 2.16 20.19
C VAL A 369 -8.18 0.74 20.70
N GLU A 370 -9.43 0.30 20.90
CA GLU A 370 -9.78 -1.05 21.37
C GLU A 370 -9.22 -2.14 20.41
N LEU A 371 -9.26 -1.88 19.10
CA LEU A 371 -8.66 -2.79 18.12
C LEU A 371 -7.13 -2.85 18.25
N GLY A 372 -6.45 -1.71 18.36
CA GLY A 372 -5.00 -1.66 18.57
C GLY A 372 -4.57 -2.40 19.83
N GLU A 373 -5.28 -2.19 20.95
CA GLU A 373 -5.03 -2.89 22.23
C GLU A 373 -5.28 -4.40 22.10
N LEU A 374 -6.32 -4.82 21.41
CA LEU A 374 -6.62 -6.24 21.16
C LEU A 374 -5.51 -6.90 20.34
N LEU A 375 -5.04 -6.23 19.29
CA LEU A 375 -3.93 -6.73 18.47
C LEU A 375 -2.65 -6.87 19.29
N LEU A 376 -2.31 -5.86 20.10
CA LEU A 376 -1.16 -5.89 20.98
C LEU A 376 -1.21 -7.09 21.94
N GLN A 377 -2.37 -7.32 22.58
CA GLN A 377 -2.57 -8.45 23.49
C GLN A 377 -2.42 -9.81 22.78
N ARG A 378 -3.04 -9.97 21.61
CA ARG A 378 -2.97 -11.22 20.83
C ARG A 378 -1.56 -11.49 20.32
N THR A 379 -0.88 -10.46 19.86
CA THR A 379 0.49 -10.54 19.37
C THR A 379 1.47 -10.92 20.49
N HIS A 380 1.31 -10.31 21.66
CA HIS A 380 2.10 -10.69 22.83
C HIS A 380 1.90 -12.17 23.20
N TYR A 381 0.63 -12.61 23.30
CA TYR A 381 0.31 -14.02 23.54
C TYR A 381 0.93 -14.95 22.49
N ALA A 382 0.78 -14.62 21.20
CA ALA A 382 1.32 -15.43 20.12
C ALA A 382 2.86 -15.50 20.19
N ARG A 383 3.53 -14.35 20.40
CA ARG A 383 5.00 -14.29 20.53
C ARG A 383 5.48 -15.16 21.69
N GLU A 384 4.87 -15.07 22.88
CA GLU A 384 5.22 -15.94 24.03
C GLU A 384 5.01 -17.41 23.73
N ARG A 385 3.87 -17.78 23.12
CA ARG A 385 3.56 -19.16 22.77
C ARG A 385 4.52 -19.77 21.76
N LEU A 386 4.91 -18.99 20.73
CA LEU A 386 5.77 -19.47 19.66
C LEU A 386 7.24 -19.50 20.08
N THR A 387 7.71 -18.53 20.84
CA THR A 387 9.11 -18.53 21.35
C THR A 387 9.36 -19.54 22.45
N ALA A 388 8.32 -20.11 23.05
CA ALA A 388 8.44 -21.23 23.96
C ALA A 388 8.68 -22.59 23.25
N LEU A 389 8.54 -22.66 21.93
CA LEU A 389 8.80 -23.87 21.13
C LEU A 389 10.31 -24.08 20.95
N ASP A 390 10.71 -25.35 21.03
CA ASP A 390 12.13 -25.71 20.81
C ASP A 390 12.51 -25.44 19.33
N GLY A 391 13.59 -24.67 19.13
CA GLY A 391 14.07 -24.26 17.81
C GLY A 391 13.38 -23.02 17.22
N VAL A 392 12.60 -22.28 18.02
CA VAL A 392 11.98 -21.02 17.65
C VAL A 392 12.43 -19.90 18.58
N GLN A 393 12.91 -18.80 18.04
CA GLN A 393 13.36 -17.64 18.79
C GLN A 393 12.77 -16.34 18.20
N ALA A 394 12.61 -15.30 19.01
CA ALA A 394 12.34 -13.97 18.49
C ALA A 394 13.55 -13.48 17.67
N LEU A 395 13.30 -12.81 16.53
CA LEU A 395 14.37 -12.26 15.71
C LEU A 395 14.99 -11.01 16.37
N HIS A 396 14.19 -10.25 17.11
CA HIS A 396 14.59 -9.05 17.87
C HIS A 396 13.74 -8.90 19.14
N ASP A 397 14.18 -8.06 20.07
CA ASP A 397 13.51 -7.81 21.34
C ASP A 397 12.65 -6.54 21.37
N GLN A 398 12.54 -5.83 20.24
CA GLN A 398 11.78 -4.59 20.14
C GLN A 398 10.28 -4.78 20.41
N PRO A 399 9.58 -3.72 20.87
CA PRO A 399 8.12 -3.71 20.94
C PRO A 399 7.48 -3.96 19.57
N VAL A 400 6.37 -4.68 19.56
CA VAL A 400 5.59 -5.03 18.36
C VAL A 400 4.10 -4.79 18.62
N VAL A 401 3.30 -4.57 17.59
CA VAL A 401 1.86 -4.33 17.74
C VAL A 401 1.03 -5.49 17.20
N ARG A 402 1.15 -5.85 15.93
CA ARG A 402 0.36 -6.90 15.29
C ARG A 402 1.18 -7.88 14.46
N GLU A 403 2.43 -7.63 14.27
CA GLU A 403 3.33 -8.44 13.46
C GLU A 403 4.68 -8.54 14.17
N PHE A 404 5.33 -9.69 14.06
CA PHE A 404 6.63 -9.93 14.67
C PHE A 404 7.41 -10.99 13.91
N ALA A 405 8.73 -10.87 13.94
CA ALA A 405 9.64 -11.77 13.27
C ALA A 405 10.21 -12.84 14.22
N LEU A 406 10.27 -14.06 13.74
CA LEU A 406 10.85 -15.23 14.40
C LEU A 406 12.06 -15.71 13.60
N ARG A 407 13.01 -16.37 14.30
CA ARG A 407 14.06 -17.19 13.71
C ARG A 407 13.78 -18.65 14.00
N LEU A 408 13.87 -19.50 12.97
CA LEU A 408 13.59 -20.94 13.07
C LEU A 408 14.89 -21.74 12.88
N ASP A 409 15.17 -22.72 13.73
CA ASP A 409 16.24 -23.71 13.49
C ASP A 409 15.77 -24.77 12.47
N ALA A 410 15.29 -24.30 11.32
CA ALA A 410 14.72 -25.12 10.26
C ALA A 410 14.69 -24.35 8.93
N ASP A 411 14.48 -25.05 7.83
CA ASP A 411 14.18 -24.44 6.52
C ASP A 411 12.76 -23.87 6.51
N VAL A 412 12.65 -22.56 6.41
CA VAL A 412 11.38 -21.83 6.55
C VAL A 412 10.38 -22.21 5.49
N ASP A 413 10.79 -22.36 4.22
CA ASP A 413 9.88 -22.71 3.14
C ASP A 413 9.27 -24.10 3.34
N ARG A 414 10.06 -25.05 3.84
CA ARG A 414 9.57 -26.40 4.19
C ARG A 414 8.67 -26.37 5.41
N VAL A 415 8.95 -25.51 6.39
CA VAL A 415 8.07 -25.33 7.56
C VAL A 415 6.73 -24.77 7.11
N ILE A 416 6.72 -23.72 6.27
CA ILE A 416 5.51 -23.12 5.72
C ILE A 416 4.68 -24.19 4.98
N ALA A 417 5.29 -24.93 4.04
CA ALA A 417 4.60 -25.95 3.29
C ALA A 417 3.92 -27.01 4.19
N ARG A 418 4.63 -27.48 5.24
CA ARG A 418 4.06 -28.45 6.19
C ARG A 418 2.93 -27.90 7.03
N CYS A 419 2.98 -26.62 7.38
CA CYS A 419 1.89 -25.95 8.09
C CYS A 419 0.66 -25.81 7.16
N GLN A 420 0.87 -25.42 5.91
CA GLN A 420 -0.19 -25.32 4.91
C GLN A 420 -0.87 -26.66 4.63
N ASP A 421 -0.13 -27.78 4.59
CA ASP A 421 -0.68 -29.15 4.49
C ASP A 421 -1.63 -29.49 5.67
N ARG A 422 -1.53 -28.74 6.77
CA ARG A 422 -2.36 -28.87 7.98
C ARG A 422 -3.43 -27.77 8.11
N GLY A 423 -3.64 -26.99 7.03
CA GLY A 423 -4.63 -25.89 6.97
C GLY A 423 -4.24 -24.64 7.78
N VAL A 424 -2.94 -24.41 7.98
CA VAL A 424 -2.42 -23.24 8.70
C VAL A 424 -1.34 -22.57 7.85
N ASN A 425 -1.55 -21.32 7.46
CA ASN A 425 -0.49 -20.48 6.88
C ASN A 425 0.23 -19.74 8.03
N PRO A 426 1.49 -20.09 8.34
CA PRO A 426 2.15 -19.60 9.55
C PRO A 426 2.72 -18.18 9.39
N GLY A 427 2.81 -17.63 8.15
CA GLY A 427 3.37 -16.32 7.89
C GLY A 427 4.24 -16.23 6.66
N TYR A 428 5.10 -15.21 6.60
CA TYR A 428 5.93 -14.85 5.46
C TYR A 428 7.40 -15.23 5.67
N ALA A 429 8.02 -15.88 4.68
CA ALA A 429 9.45 -16.20 4.70
C ALA A 429 10.29 -14.94 4.46
N LEU A 430 10.98 -14.44 5.48
CA LEU A 430 11.79 -13.21 5.41
C LEU A 430 12.97 -13.32 4.45
N GLY A 431 13.53 -14.50 4.28
CA GLY A 431 14.65 -14.73 3.36
C GLY A 431 14.40 -14.37 1.90
N ARG A 432 13.15 -14.11 1.52
CA ARG A 432 12.78 -13.61 0.18
C ARG A 432 13.27 -12.18 -0.08
N ASP A 433 13.32 -11.34 0.97
CA ASP A 433 13.66 -9.92 0.86
C ASP A 433 14.82 -9.50 1.77
N TYR A 434 15.17 -10.37 2.75
CA TYR A 434 16.24 -10.17 3.71
C TYR A 434 17.18 -11.38 3.67
N GLU A 435 18.22 -11.30 2.83
CA GLU A 435 19.22 -12.38 2.69
C GLU A 435 19.91 -12.71 4.00
N GLU A 436 19.99 -11.76 4.94
CA GLU A 436 20.53 -11.90 6.28
C GLU A 436 19.63 -12.69 7.23
N HIS A 437 18.37 -12.94 6.86
CA HIS A 437 17.38 -13.70 7.63
C HIS A 437 16.76 -14.85 6.83
N PRO A 438 17.57 -15.80 6.29
CA PRO A 438 17.09 -16.92 5.50
C PRO A 438 16.25 -17.90 6.32
N ASP A 439 16.40 -17.88 7.63
CA ASP A 439 15.68 -18.66 8.65
C ASP A 439 14.56 -17.85 9.33
N GLY A 440 14.22 -16.68 8.77
CA GLY A 440 13.23 -15.75 9.33
C GLY A 440 11.80 -16.05 8.89
N LEU A 441 10.86 -16.06 9.85
CA LEU A 441 9.42 -16.14 9.63
C LEU A 441 8.74 -14.90 10.22
N LEU A 442 7.99 -14.16 9.41
CA LEU A 442 7.19 -13.02 9.83
C LEU A 442 5.76 -13.48 10.09
N VAL A 443 5.25 -13.25 11.29
CA VAL A 443 3.92 -13.71 11.75
C VAL A 443 3.04 -12.50 12.03
N ALA A 444 1.83 -12.48 11.44
CA ALA A 444 0.87 -11.38 11.61
C ALA A 444 -0.40 -11.84 12.32
N LEU A 445 -0.95 -10.95 13.15
CA LEU A 445 -2.21 -11.15 13.88
C LEU A 445 -3.25 -10.11 13.44
N THR A 446 -4.49 -10.57 13.38
CA THR A 446 -5.66 -9.71 13.25
C THR A 446 -6.70 -10.07 14.33
N GLU A 447 -7.77 -9.29 14.41
CA GLU A 447 -8.90 -9.59 15.29
C GLU A 447 -9.66 -10.86 14.88
N GLN A 448 -9.41 -11.41 13.70
CA GLN A 448 -10.00 -12.66 13.26
C GLN A 448 -9.30 -13.90 13.85
N ARG A 449 -8.08 -13.76 14.35
CA ARG A 449 -7.32 -14.89 14.94
C ARG A 449 -7.67 -15.03 16.43
N SER A 450 -8.33 -16.12 16.76
CA SER A 450 -8.67 -16.45 18.14
C SER A 450 -7.46 -17.00 18.91
N ARG A 451 -7.60 -17.13 20.24
CA ARG A 451 -6.61 -17.84 21.06
C ARG A 451 -6.39 -19.28 20.60
N ALA A 452 -7.48 -19.97 20.24
CA ALA A 452 -7.42 -21.35 19.74
C ALA A 452 -6.65 -21.45 18.42
N ASP A 453 -6.75 -20.43 17.53
CA ASP A 453 -5.99 -20.37 16.29
C ASP A 453 -4.49 -20.21 16.57
N VAL A 454 -4.13 -19.35 17.53
CA VAL A 454 -2.73 -19.19 17.97
C VAL A 454 -2.18 -20.47 18.59
N ASP A 455 -2.95 -21.15 19.44
CA ASP A 455 -2.54 -22.43 20.01
C ASP A 455 -2.39 -23.48 18.90
N ARG A 456 -3.29 -23.52 17.92
CA ARG A 456 -3.19 -24.39 16.74
C ARG A 456 -1.95 -24.09 15.89
N LEU A 457 -1.62 -22.80 15.68
CA LEU A 457 -0.37 -22.42 15.02
C LEU A 457 0.84 -22.96 15.79
N ALA A 458 0.87 -22.79 17.12
CA ALA A 458 1.98 -23.25 17.94
C ALA A 458 2.19 -24.76 17.83
N ASP A 459 1.11 -25.55 17.86
CA ASP A 459 1.18 -27.01 17.73
C ASP A 459 1.76 -27.40 16.36
N VAL A 460 1.18 -26.86 15.27
CA VAL A 460 1.56 -27.22 13.90
C VAL A 460 2.98 -26.74 13.57
N LEU A 461 3.35 -25.52 13.98
CA LEU A 461 4.68 -24.97 13.78
C LEU A 461 5.74 -25.78 14.55
N GLY A 462 5.46 -26.11 15.81
CA GLY A 462 6.35 -26.94 16.64
C GLY A 462 6.61 -28.31 16.03
N GLU A 463 5.56 -29.00 15.55
CA GLU A 463 5.69 -30.27 14.83
C GLU A 463 6.52 -30.14 13.54
N ALA A 464 6.29 -29.06 12.76
CA ALA A 464 6.99 -28.83 11.51
C ALA A 464 8.49 -28.54 11.71
N VAL A 465 8.84 -27.74 12.71
CA VAL A 465 10.25 -27.43 13.08
C VAL A 465 10.94 -28.69 13.62
N ALA A 466 10.34 -29.42 14.57
CA ALA A 466 10.89 -30.63 15.16
C ALA A 466 11.17 -31.72 14.11
N ALA A 467 10.28 -31.91 13.15
CA ALA A 467 10.45 -32.90 12.09
C ALA A 467 11.64 -32.60 11.16
N GLN A 468 12.08 -31.35 11.04
CA GLN A 468 13.24 -30.99 10.23
C GLN A 468 14.54 -31.11 11.02
N ARG A 469 14.52 -30.80 12.32
CA ARG A 469 15.68 -30.99 13.21
C ARG A 469 16.09 -32.46 13.33
N THR A 470 15.12 -33.38 13.39
CA THR A 470 15.38 -34.82 13.43
C THR A 470 15.87 -35.39 12.09
N SER A 471 15.61 -34.72 10.97
CA SER A 471 16.05 -35.15 9.63
C SER A 471 17.45 -34.60 9.24
N ARG A 472 18.03 -33.68 9.99
CA ARG A 472 19.43 -33.28 9.81
C ARG A 472 20.34 -34.38 10.31
N PRO A 473 21.27 -34.95 9.49
CA PRO A 473 22.24 -35.92 9.98
C PRO A 473 23.10 -35.27 11.08
N ALA A 474 23.23 -35.96 12.21
CA ALA A 474 24.15 -35.55 13.28
C ALA A 474 25.58 -35.48 12.72
N GLY A 475 26.08 -34.31 12.38
CA GLY A 475 27.43 -34.12 11.92
C GLY A 475 27.59 -33.23 10.69
N VAL A 476 27.32 -31.95 10.79
CA VAL A 476 28.08 -30.85 10.15
C VAL A 476 27.93 -29.67 11.08
N GLY A 477 28.75 -29.64 12.12
CA GLY A 477 28.93 -28.53 13.01
C GLY A 477 30.42 -28.25 13.10
N ALA A 478 30.82 -27.08 12.63
CA ALA A 478 31.86 -26.22 13.19
C ALA A 478 32.31 -25.23 12.10
#